data_08c8d6479c3324ac3b99b1436298dc16
#
_entry.id   08c8d6479c3324ac3b99b1436298dc16
#
_cell.length_a   1.000
_cell.length_b   1.000
_cell.length_c   1.000
_cell.angle_alpha   90.00
_cell.angle_beta   90.00
_cell.angle_gamma   90.00
#
_symmetry.space_group_name_H-M   'P 1'
#
loop_
_entity.id
_entity.type
_entity.pdbx_description
1 polymer ?
#
loop_
_entity_poly.entity_id
_entity_poly.type
_entity_poly.pdbx_seq_one_letter_code
_entity_poly.pdbx_strand_id
1 'polypeptide(L)'
;MKANVLLKLCGVIFLTAIISFASILLTGNEMKSIQYIDRKTGVIRQEIVPGERWLKWLYYNPFGKIALQGLVKRKFLTQWYGKKMDSPESKAKIPDFIESLQIDMGEVLLPAHEFPTFNDFFIRQLKPEARPVNRQPGVLVSPADGKAMAFSEINRLDTFFAKGQEFSLKEFLKDQSLGSRYAGGTLLIIRLAPADYHRFHFPADGRITKSTRIDGSYYSVSPYAVKKRMEIYWENTREYSVLSTVNAGDILLCEVGATMVGSIVQTYEPDTDVKKGEEKGWFAFGGSTIIVLLEKDKVRVDGDILENTKKGYETSIRMGERLAVVN
;
A
#
# COMPACT_ATOMS: atom_id res chain seq x y z
N MET A 1 -7.20 12.60 49.59
CA MET A 1 -7.77 11.53 48.73
C MET A 1 -7.38 11.63 47.24
N LYS A 2 -7.41 12.82 46.63
CA LYS A 2 -7.09 13.02 45.20
C LYS A 2 -5.60 12.76 44.83
N ALA A 3 -4.62 13.11 45.68
CA ALA A 3 -3.18 12.91 45.43
C ALA A 3 -2.79 11.43 45.36
N ASN A 4 -3.34 10.58 46.23
CA ASN A 4 -3.07 9.14 46.23
C ASN A 4 -3.65 8.40 45.02
N VAL A 5 -4.75 8.90 44.44
CA VAL A 5 -5.33 8.35 43.21
C VAL A 5 -4.45 8.73 41.99
N LEU A 6 -3.95 9.97 41.96
CA LEU A 6 -3.07 10.45 40.90
C LEU A 6 -1.72 9.69 40.91
N LEU A 7 -1.14 9.47 42.09
CA LEU A 7 0.11 8.72 42.25
C LEU A 7 -0.04 7.25 41.80
N LYS A 8 -1.16 6.60 42.15
CA LYS A 8 -1.47 5.24 41.69
C LYS A 8 -1.69 5.18 40.19
N LEU A 9 -2.35 6.20 39.60
CA LEU A 9 -2.56 6.27 38.14
C LEU A 9 -1.23 6.46 37.40
N CYS A 10 -0.35 7.35 37.89
CA CYS A 10 1.00 7.52 37.34
C CYS A 10 1.85 6.25 37.46
N GLY A 11 1.77 5.54 38.59
CA GLY A 11 2.46 4.26 38.80
C GLY A 11 1.97 3.17 37.85
N VAL A 12 0.66 3.08 37.60
CA VAL A 12 0.09 2.13 36.63
C VAL A 12 0.54 2.48 35.20
N ILE A 13 0.50 3.77 34.83
CA ILE A 13 0.96 4.21 33.49
C ILE A 13 2.46 3.91 33.30
N PHE A 14 3.28 4.16 34.32
CA PHE A 14 4.72 3.90 34.25
C PHE A 14 5.02 2.39 34.16
N LEU A 15 4.32 1.56 34.95
CA LEU A 15 4.47 0.10 34.91
C LEU A 15 4.00 -0.48 33.57
N THR A 16 2.89 0.02 33.02
CA THR A 16 2.41 -0.40 31.68
C THR A 16 3.39 0.03 30.58
N ALA A 17 4.02 1.20 30.69
CA ALA A 17 5.04 1.65 29.76
C ALA A 17 6.30 0.74 29.80
N ILE A 18 6.76 0.37 30.99
CA ILE A 18 7.90 -0.57 31.15
C ILE A 18 7.58 -1.95 30.60
N ILE A 19 6.41 -2.51 30.92
CA ILE A 19 5.97 -3.83 30.41
C ILE A 19 5.84 -3.78 28.89
N SER A 20 5.30 -2.69 28.33
CA SER A 20 5.18 -2.49 26.88
C SER A 20 6.56 -2.41 26.23
N PHE A 21 7.49 -1.68 26.82
CA PHE A 21 8.86 -1.54 26.29
C PHE A 21 9.63 -2.86 26.33
N ALA A 22 9.57 -3.58 27.45
CA ALA A 22 10.17 -4.92 27.58
C ALA A 22 9.55 -5.91 26.58
N SER A 23 8.23 -5.85 26.40
CA SER A 23 7.48 -6.67 25.46
C SER A 23 7.85 -6.36 23.99
N ILE A 24 8.11 -5.09 23.63
CA ILE A 24 8.62 -4.69 22.31
C ILE A 24 9.99 -5.32 22.04
N LEU A 25 10.88 -5.29 23.05
CA LEU A 25 12.22 -5.87 22.93
C LEU A 25 12.18 -7.40 22.73
N LEU A 26 11.28 -8.09 23.43
CA LEU A 26 11.16 -9.55 23.35
C LEU A 26 10.51 -10.01 22.03
N THR A 27 9.50 -9.31 21.55
CA THR A 27 8.77 -9.69 20.32
C THR A 27 9.57 -9.39 19.03
N GLY A 28 10.54 -8.47 19.09
CA GLY A 28 11.28 -8.03 17.90
C GLY A 28 12.30 -9.04 17.36
N ASN A 29 12.70 -10.03 18.15
CA ASN A 29 13.82 -10.92 17.80
C ASN A 29 13.43 -12.20 17.04
N GLU A 30 12.14 -12.60 17.03
CA GLU A 30 11.73 -13.90 16.47
C GLU A 30 11.18 -13.84 15.03
N MET A 31 10.90 -12.67 14.46
CA MET A 31 10.27 -12.56 13.16
C MET A 31 11.26 -12.19 12.05
N LYS A 32 11.22 -12.96 10.96
CA LYS A 32 11.99 -12.69 9.76
C LYS A 32 11.63 -11.29 9.20
N SER A 33 12.65 -10.58 8.72
CA SER A 33 12.48 -9.32 7.98
C SER A 33 11.65 -9.53 6.71
N ILE A 34 11.04 -8.46 6.23
CA ILE A 34 10.31 -8.48 4.95
C ILE A 34 11.33 -8.64 3.84
N GLN A 35 11.13 -9.65 2.99
CA GLN A 35 11.96 -9.95 1.84
C GLN A 35 11.13 -9.88 0.57
N TYR A 36 11.75 -9.40 -0.50
CA TYR A 36 11.17 -9.36 -1.84
C TYR A 36 12.23 -9.73 -2.88
N ILE A 37 11.79 -10.08 -4.08
CA ILE A 37 12.69 -10.32 -5.21
C ILE A 37 12.79 -9.04 -6.04
N ASP A 38 14.02 -8.57 -6.21
CA ASP A 38 14.32 -7.47 -7.13
C ASP A 38 14.12 -7.96 -8.57
N ARG A 39 13.14 -7.38 -9.28
CA ARG A 39 12.73 -7.86 -10.60
C ARG A 39 13.84 -7.82 -11.64
N LYS A 40 14.72 -6.80 -11.57
CA LYS A 40 15.79 -6.60 -12.56
C LYS A 40 16.93 -7.59 -12.39
N THR A 41 17.24 -7.93 -11.14
CA THR A 41 18.41 -8.77 -10.81
C THR A 41 18.05 -10.21 -10.46
N GLY A 42 16.78 -10.48 -10.12
CA GLY A 42 16.32 -11.76 -9.59
C GLY A 42 16.80 -12.06 -8.16
N VAL A 43 17.48 -11.11 -7.50
CA VAL A 43 18.06 -11.30 -6.17
C VAL A 43 17.04 -11.02 -5.09
N ILE A 44 17.04 -11.84 -4.02
CA ILE A 44 16.24 -11.58 -2.81
C ILE A 44 16.87 -10.41 -2.05
N ARG A 45 16.07 -9.38 -1.81
CA ARG A 45 16.45 -8.20 -1.02
C ARG A 45 15.61 -8.11 0.24
N GLN A 46 16.17 -7.44 1.25
CA GLN A 46 15.48 -7.12 2.49
C GLN A 46 14.95 -5.70 2.43
N GLU A 47 13.70 -5.49 2.82
CA GLU A 47 13.10 -4.17 2.90
C GLU A 47 13.49 -3.45 4.20
N ILE A 48 13.82 -2.16 4.08
CA ILE A 48 14.00 -1.27 5.23
C ILE A 48 12.63 -0.77 5.67
N VAL A 49 12.18 -1.21 6.85
CA VAL A 49 10.84 -0.86 7.38
C VAL A 49 10.98 0.11 8.54
N PRO A 50 10.60 1.39 8.37
CA PRO A 50 10.58 2.33 9.48
C PRO A 50 9.67 1.85 10.61
N GLY A 51 10.21 1.83 11.84
CA GLY A 51 9.44 1.39 13.00
C GLY A 51 9.07 -0.10 13.01
N GLU A 52 9.85 -0.96 12.35
CA GLU A 52 9.60 -2.40 12.22
C GLU A 52 9.28 -3.09 13.55
N ARG A 53 10.05 -2.79 14.62
CA ARG A 53 9.83 -3.35 15.96
C ARG A 53 8.46 -2.98 16.52
N TRP A 54 8.02 -1.74 16.29
CA TRP A 54 6.72 -1.24 16.70
C TRP A 54 5.57 -1.93 15.95
N LEU A 55 5.70 -2.11 14.62
CA LEU A 55 4.73 -2.85 13.82
C LEU A 55 4.61 -4.31 14.27
N LYS A 56 5.73 -4.99 14.48
CA LYS A 56 5.76 -6.34 15.01
C LYS A 56 5.04 -6.42 16.35
N TRP A 57 5.33 -5.53 17.27
CA TRP A 57 4.66 -5.48 18.57
C TRP A 57 3.15 -5.26 18.44
N LEU A 58 2.70 -4.29 17.63
CA LEU A 58 1.28 -3.99 17.45
C LEU A 58 0.45 -5.19 16.95
N TYR A 59 1.00 -5.97 16.03
CA TYR A 59 0.23 -7.06 15.39
C TYR A 59 0.43 -8.42 16.02
N TYR A 60 1.51 -8.64 16.76
CA TYR A 60 1.84 -9.97 17.29
C TYR A 60 1.81 -10.06 18.81
N ASN A 61 1.90 -8.94 19.52
CA ASN A 61 1.79 -8.93 20.98
C ASN A 61 0.34 -8.70 21.43
N PRO A 62 -0.16 -9.39 22.48
CA PRO A 62 -1.52 -9.20 22.98
C PRO A 62 -1.84 -7.76 23.39
N PHE A 63 -0.91 -7.07 24.07
CA PHE A 63 -1.07 -5.66 24.45
C PHE A 63 -1.03 -4.72 23.25
N GLY A 64 -0.17 -5.02 22.26
CA GLY A 64 -0.13 -4.30 21.00
C GLY A 64 -1.47 -4.35 20.25
N LYS A 65 -2.14 -5.51 20.25
CA LYS A 65 -3.48 -5.67 19.66
C LYS A 65 -4.52 -4.77 20.33
N ILE A 66 -4.47 -4.62 21.65
CA ILE A 66 -5.37 -3.70 22.38
C ILE A 66 -5.10 -2.26 21.96
N ALA A 67 -3.82 -1.86 21.91
CA ALA A 67 -3.42 -0.53 21.44
C ALA A 67 -3.85 -0.26 19.98
N LEU A 68 -3.71 -1.27 19.10
CA LEU A 68 -4.15 -1.22 17.71
C LEU A 68 -5.67 -0.97 17.62
N GLN A 69 -6.46 -1.74 18.36
CA GLN A 69 -7.93 -1.63 18.39
C GLN A 69 -8.41 -0.30 19.00
N GLY A 70 -7.76 0.16 20.04
CA GLY A 70 -8.16 1.37 20.77
C GLY A 70 -7.76 2.66 20.08
N LEU A 71 -6.56 2.74 19.52
CA LEU A 71 -5.94 3.98 19.09
C LEU A 71 -5.54 4.00 17.61
N VAL A 72 -4.72 3.04 17.18
CA VAL A 72 -3.97 3.16 15.92
C VAL A 72 -4.86 3.17 14.68
N LYS A 73 -5.96 2.42 14.69
CA LYS A 73 -6.92 2.36 13.57
C LYS A 73 -7.79 3.62 13.42
N ARG A 74 -7.71 4.57 14.35
CA ARG A 74 -8.61 5.71 14.41
C ARG A 74 -8.26 6.78 13.38
N LYS A 75 -9.27 7.21 12.63
CA LYS A 75 -9.18 8.30 11.64
C LYS A 75 -8.56 9.57 12.21
N PHE A 76 -8.91 9.92 13.45
CA PHE A 76 -8.40 11.10 14.14
C PHE A 76 -6.86 11.13 14.24
N LEU A 77 -6.21 10.03 14.65
CA LEU A 77 -4.75 9.98 14.76
C LEU A 77 -4.07 10.10 13.40
N THR A 78 -4.62 9.42 12.40
CA THR A 78 -4.14 9.50 11.02
C THR A 78 -4.26 10.94 10.48
N GLN A 79 -5.40 11.59 10.68
CA GLN A 79 -5.61 12.97 10.24
C GLN A 79 -4.72 13.98 10.99
N TRP A 80 -4.58 13.81 12.32
CA TRP A 80 -3.70 14.66 13.12
C TRP A 80 -2.25 14.56 12.66
N TYR A 81 -1.77 13.34 12.43
CA TYR A 81 -0.42 13.11 11.93
C TYR A 81 -0.23 13.66 10.51
N GLY A 82 -1.22 13.45 9.63
CA GLY A 82 -1.21 14.02 8.28
C GLY A 82 -1.07 15.55 8.31
N LYS A 83 -1.89 16.25 9.10
CA LYS A 83 -1.77 17.71 9.27
C LYS A 83 -0.40 18.14 9.80
N LYS A 84 0.23 17.33 10.65
CA LYS A 84 1.59 17.61 11.12
C LYS A 84 2.63 17.46 10.00
N MET A 85 2.40 16.56 9.04
CA MET A 85 3.29 16.40 7.89
C MET A 85 3.05 17.46 6.80
N ASP A 86 1.93 18.15 6.84
CA ASP A 86 1.61 19.31 5.98
C ASP A 86 2.15 20.63 6.57
N SER A 87 2.72 20.62 7.78
CA SER A 87 3.28 21.84 8.38
C SER A 87 4.69 22.12 7.88
N PRO A 88 5.10 23.41 7.76
CA PRO A 88 6.46 23.78 7.30
C PRO A 88 7.58 23.18 8.17
N GLU A 89 7.36 23.00 9.47
CA GLU A 89 8.33 22.40 10.39
C GLU A 89 8.64 20.94 10.04
N SER A 90 7.72 20.26 9.34
CA SER A 90 7.91 18.88 8.92
C SER A 90 9.04 18.71 7.91
N LYS A 91 9.41 19.76 7.19
CA LYS A 91 10.52 19.80 6.23
C LYS A 91 11.84 19.31 6.86
N ALA A 92 12.06 19.59 8.14
CA ALA A 92 13.26 19.13 8.86
C ALA A 92 13.45 17.60 8.89
N LYS A 93 12.40 16.83 8.58
CA LYS A 93 12.44 15.36 8.54
C LYS A 93 12.91 14.81 7.18
N ILE A 94 12.95 15.63 6.13
CA ILE A 94 13.26 15.17 4.76
C ILE A 94 14.66 14.57 4.66
N PRO A 95 15.74 15.21 5.16
CA PRO A 95 17.09 14.66 5.05
C PRO A 95 17.23 13.26 5.70
N ASP A 96 16.77 13.11 6.93
CA ASP A 96 16.83 11.84 7.66
C ASP A 96 16.02 10.74 6.96
N PHE A 97 14.90 11.11 6.35
CA PHE A 97 14.06 10.18 5.61
C PHE A 97 14.74 9.70 4.31
N ILE A 98 15.40 10.61 3.58
CA ILE A 98 16.18 10.28 2.38
C ILE A 98 17.31 9.32 2.74
N GLU A 99 18.10 9.64 3.77
CA GLU A 99 19.25 8.84 4.19
C GLU A 99 18.82 7.47 4.70
N SER A 100 17.87 7.43 5.65
CA SER A 100 17.44 6.18 6.28
C SER A 100 16.79 5.19 5.32
N LEU A 101 16.12 5.66 4.26
CA LEU A 101 15.45 4.84 3.27
C LEU A 101 16.20 4.75 1.94
N GLN A 102 17.37 5.36 1.84
CA GLN A 102 18.24 5.35 0.66
C GLN A 102 17.50 5.80 -0.62
N ILE A 103 16.74 6.91 -0.52
CA ILE A 103 15.95 7.43 -1.64
C ILE A 103 16.90 8.03 -2.69
N ASP A 104 16.76 7.56 -3.94
CA ASP A 104 17.55 8.10 -5.06
C ASP A 104 17.01 9.48 -5.48
N MET A 105 17.68 10.52 -5.02
CA MET A 105 17.36 11.92 -5.38
C MET A 105 17.69 12.25 -6.84
N GLY A 106 18.47 11.42 -7.53
CA GLY A 106 18.75 11.56 -8.96
C GLY A 106 17.51 11.41 -9.83
N GLU A 107 16.51 10.64 -9.38
CA GLU A 107 15.23 10.42 -10.07
C GLU A 107 14.20 11.52 -9.74
N VAL A 108 14.37 12.31 -8.68
CA VAL A 108 13.39 13.29 -8.19
C VAL A 108 13.48 14.58 -9.00
N LEU A 109 12.32 15.18 -9.33
CA LEU A 109 12.24 16.38 -10.16
C LEU A 109 12.84 17.61 -9.46
N LEU A 110 12.52 17.80 -8.18
CA LEU A 110 12.97 18.93 -7.37
C LEU A 110 14.05 18.50 -6.37
N PRO A 111 15.04 19.34 -6.07
CA PRO A 111 16.00 19.08 -5.00
C PRO A 111 15.31 19.11 -3.62
N ALA A 112 15.86 18.36 -2.65
CA ALA A 112 15.24 18.16 -1.34
C ALA A 112 14.90 19.46 -0.57
N HIS A 113 15.71 20.51 -0.75
CA HIS A 113 15.55 21.79 -0.05
C HIS A 113 14.39 22.66 -0.60
N GLU A 114 13.86 22.35 -1.79
CA GLU A 114 12.75 23.09 -2.39
C GLU A 114 11.37 22.60 -1.94
N PHE A 115 11.28 21.42 -1.30
CA PHE A 115 10.00 20.95 -0.79
C PHE A 115 9.58 21.76 0.44
N PRO A 116 8.37 22.36 0.43
CA PRO A 116 7.87 23.17 1.55
C PRO A 116 7.60 22.36 2.81
N THR A 117 7.07 21.14 2.65
CA THR A 117 6.68 20.24 3.74
C THR A 117 7.17 18.81 3.49
N PHE A 118 7.10 17.97 4.52
CA PHE A 118 7.40 16.56 4.37
C PHE A 118 6.40 15.85 3.43
N ASN A 119 5.12 16.22 3.48
CA ASN A 119 4.12 15.60 2.62
C ASN A 119 4.35 15.96 1.14
N ASP A 120 4.75 17.21 0.82
CA ASP A 120 5.13 17.57 -0.55
C ASP A 120 6.28 16.71 -1.07
N PHE A 121 7.28 16.43 -0.22
CA PHE A 121 8.36 15.51 -0.56
C PHE A 121 7.86 14.06 -0.74
N PHE A 122 6.94 13.61 0.11
CA PHE A 122 6.40 12.27 0.05
C PHE A 122 5.65 11.99 -1.26
N ILE A 123 4.88 12.98 -1.73
CA ILE A 123 4.16 12.94 -3.03
C ILE A 123 5.01 13.52 -4.18
N ARG A 124 6.33 13.56 -4.02
CA ARG A 124 7.27 14.12 -4.99
C ARG A 124 7.00 13.65 -6.42
N GLN A 125 7.21 14.52 -7.38
CA GLN A 125 7.27 14.14 -8.78
C GLN A 125 8.66 13.62 -9.15
N LEU A 126 8.69 12.67 -10.08
CA LEU A 126 9.92 12.16 -10.65
C LEU A 126 10.20 12.83 -12.01
N LYS A 127 11.45 12.79 -12.43
CA LYS A 127 11.84 13.21 -13.77
C LYS A 127 11.15 12.30 -14.81
N PRO A 128 10.76 12.82 -15.98
CA PRO A 128 10.03 12.04 -17.00
C PRO A 128 10.75 10.74 -17.41
N GLU A 129 12.08 10.77 -17.45
CA GLU A 129 12.92 9.63 -17.82
C GLU A 129 13.06 8.58 -16.71
N ALA A 130 12.73 8.90 -15.46
CA ALA A 130 12.88 7.99 -14.34
C ALA A 130 11.88 6.82 -14.37
N ARG A 131 10.73 7.01 -15.01
CA ARG A 131 9.67 6.00 -15.15
C ARG A 131 9.17 5.91 -16.59
N PRO A 132 9.97 5.34 -17.51
CA PRO A 132 9.54 5.17 -18.89
C PRO A 132 8.35 4.22 -18.97
N VAL A 133 7.29 4.66 -19.61
CA VAL A 133 6.05 3.88 -19.77
C VAL A 133 6.17 2.96 -20.99
N ASN A 134 5.94 1.66 -20.80
CA ASN A 134 5.85 0.72 -21.93
C ASN A 134 4.62 1.01 -22.79
N ARG A 135 4.84 1.55 -23.98
CA ARG A 135 3.78 1.97 -24.94
C ARG A 135 3.33 0.85 -25.87
N GLN A 136 3.87 -0.36 -25.78
CA GLN A 136 3.48 -1.47 -26.67
C GLN A 136 1.97 -1.75 -26.57
N PRO A 137 1.28 -1.94 -27.72
CA PRO A 137 -0.11 -2.35 -27.74
C PRO A 137 -0.35 -3.65 -26.98
N GLY A 138 -1.48 -3.77 -26.31
CA GLY A 138 -1.84 -4.97 -25.52
C GLY A 138 -1.04 -5.18 -24.25
N VAL A 139 -0.10 -4.29 -23.91
CA VAL A 139 0.65 -4.35 -22.63
C VAL A 139 -0.07 -3.51 -21.58
N LEU A 140 -0.35 -4.11 -20.44
CA LEU A 140 -0.71 -3.39 -19.21
C LEU A 140 0.56 -3.08 -18.43
N VAL A 141 0.66 -1.83 -17.96
CA VAL A 141 1.81 -1.39 -17.16
C VAL A 141 1.48 -1.32 -15.67
N SER A 142 2.51 -1.38 -14.84
CA SER A 142 2.33 -1.13 -13.41
C SER A 142 1.79 0.28 -13.16
N PRO A 143 0.71 0.40 -12.38
CA PRO A 143 0.15 1.70 -12.03
C PRO A 143 1.01 2.48 -11.03
N ALA A 144 1.96 1.84 -10.35
CA ALA A 144 2.78 2.47 -9.32
C ALA A 144 4.13 1.75 -9.14
N ASP A 145 5.04 2.40 -8.44
CA ASP A 145 6.18 1.73 -7.83
C ASP A 145 5.71 0.90 -6.63
N GLY A 146 6.38 -0.21 -6.38
CA GLY A 146 6.07 -1.02 -5.20
C GLY A 146 6.55 -2.45 -5.29
N LYS A 147 5.92 -3.29 -4.48
CA LYS A 147 6.15 -4.73 -4.42
C LYS A 147 4.85 -5.42 -4.80
N ALA A 148 4.88 -6.13 -5.93
CA ALA A 148 3.72 -6.77 -6.54
C ALA A 148 3.61 -8.24 -6.16
N MET A 149 2.39 -8.67 -5.93
CA MET A 149 1.96 -10.07 -5.91
C MET A 149 0.84 -10.27 -6.90
N ALA A 150 0.77 -11.46 -7.50
CA ALA A 150 -0.27 -11.80 -8.45
C ALA A 150 -0.83 -13.21 -8.20
N PHE A 151 -2.16 -13.30 -8.25
CA PHE A 151 -2.90 -14.53 -8.06
C PHE A 151 -3.81 -14.71 -9.29
N SER A 152 -3.55 -15.73 -10.09
CA SER A 152 -4.30 -16.01 -11.33
C SER A 152 -5.76 -16.39 -11.09
N GLU A 153 -6.09 -16.82 -9.88
CA GLU A 153 -7.44 -17.06 -9.41
C GLU A 153 -7.65 -16.39 -8.06
N ILE A 154 -8.58 -15.47 -7.96
CA ILE A 154 -8.85 -14.68 -6.74
C ILE A 154 -9.13 -15.56 -5.52
N ASN A 155 -9.61 -16.78 -5.72
CA ASN A 155 -9.97 -17.70 -4.64
C ASN A 155 -8.79 -18.59 -4.17
N ARG A 156 -7.56 -18.41 -4.70
CA ARG A 156 -6.37 -19.22 -4.36
C ARG A 156 -5.22 -18.35 -3.89
N LEU A 157 -5.28 -17.94 -2.62
CA LEU A 157 -4.30 -17.02 -2.02
C LEU A 157 -3.33 -17.72 -1.03
N ASP A 158 -3.24 -19.04 -1.07
CA ASP A 158 -2.69 -19.89 -0.01
C ASP A 158 -1.20 -19.73 0.30
N THR A 159 -0.42 -19.08 -0.58
CA THR A 159 1.03 -19.06 -0.47
C THR A 159 1.59 -17.87 0.32
N PHE A 160 0.89 -16.74 0.33
CA PHE A 160 1.35 -15.53 1.01
C PHE A 160 0.55 -15.23 2.29
N PHE A 161 -0.75 -15.52 2.29
CA PHE A 161 -1.64 -15.29 3.41
C PHE A 161 -1.77 -16.54 4.30
N ALA A 162 -2.32 -16.39 5.50
CA ALA A 162 -2.58 -17.53 6.37
C ALA A 162 -3.56 -18.51 5.70
N LYS A 163 -3.32 -19.82 5.89
CA LYS A 163 -4.20 -20.87 5.34
C LYS A 163 -5.67 -20.63 5.66
N GLY A 164 -6.54 -20.76 4.68
CA GLY A 164 -7.99 -20.63 4.83
C GLY A 164 -8.51 -19.19 4.79
N GLN A 165 -7.66 -18.21 4.49
CA GLN A 165 -8.12 -16.85 4.19
C GLN A 165 -8.56 -16.76 2.73
N GLU A 166 -9.75 -16.22 2.50
CA GLU A 166 -10.32 -15.97 1.18
C GLU A 166 -10.51 -14.47 0.94
N PHE A 167 -10.18 -13.99 -0.25
CA PHE A 167 -10.43 -12.61 -0.63
C PHE A 167 -11.90 -12.43 -1.02
N SER A 168 -12.66 -11.78 -0.15
CA SER A 168 -14.08 -11.56 -0.40
C SER A 168 -14.31 -10.36 -1.32
N LEU A 169 -14.57 -10.61 -2.60
CA LEU A 169 -14.95 -9.57 -3.56
C LEU A 169 -16.18 -8.78 -3.11
N LYS A 170 -17.18 -9.46 -2.52
CA LYS A 170 -18.39 -8.84 -1.99
C LYS A 170 -18.06 -7.81 -0.90
N GLU A 171 -17.26 -8.21 0.08
CA GLU A 171 -16.87 -7.31 1.18
C GLU A 171 -15.92 -6.20 0.70
N PHE A 172 -15.04 -6.54 -0.24
CA PHE A 172 -14.08 -5.59 -0.80
C PHE A 172 -14.75 -4.50 -1.64
N LEU A 173 -15.68 -4.84 -2.51
CA LEU A 173 -16.35 -3.89 -3.43
C LEU A 173 -17.63 -3.30 -2.87
N LYS A 174 -18.27 -3.95 -1.87
CA LYS A 174 -19.61 -3.61 -1.40
C LYS A 174 -20.66 -3.57 -2.54
N ASP A 175 -20.35 -4.24 -3.64
CA ASP A 175 -21.15 -4.35 -4.86
C ASP A 175 -21.08 -5.79 -5.37
N GLN A 176 -22.17 -6.54 -5.21
CA GLN A 176 -22.22 -7.95 -5.58
C GLN A 176 -22.21 -8.16 -7.10
N SER A 177 -22.83 -7.27 -7.86
CA SER A 177 -22.87 -7.34 -9.32
C SER A 177 -21.48 -7.14 -9.89
N LEU A 178 -20.78 -6.10 -9.42
CA LEU A 178 -19.39 -5.82 -9.81
C LEU A 178 -18.46 -6.95 -9.36
N GLY A 179 -18.65 -7.49 -8.14
CA GLY A 179 -17.88 -8.62 -7.64
C GLY A 179 -18.01 -9.87 -8.52
N SER A 180 -19.18 -10.14 -9.04
CA SER A 180 -19.41 -11.28 -9.95
C SER A 180 -18.64 -11.17 -11.27
N ARG A 181 -18.38 -9.94 -11.75
CA ARG A 181 -17.59 -9.70 -12.97
C ARG A 181 -16.15 -10.18 -12.84
N TYR A 182 -15.56 -10.02 -11.67
CA TYR A 182 -14.16 -10.40 -11.40
C TYR A 182 -14.02 -11.79 -10.77
N ALA A 183 -15.11 -12.52 -10.57
CA ALA A 183 -15.07 -13.88 -10.04
C ALA A 183 -14.26 -14.81 -10.94
N GLY A 184 -13.28 -15.53 -10.35
CA GLY A 184 -12.34 -16.38 -11.09
C GLY A 184 -11.32 -15.63 -11.94
N GLY A 185 -11.28 -14.29 -11.84
CA GLY A 185 -10.30 -13.45 -12.50
C GLY A 185 -8.99 -13.36 -11.73
N THR A 186 -8.13 -12.44 -12.13
CA THR A 186 -6.80 -12.25 -11.54
C THR A 186 -6.81 -11.11 -10.53
N LEU A 187 -6.17 -11.34 -9.39
CA LEU A 187 -5.89 -10.34 -8.35
C LEU A 187 -4.41 -9.96 -8.39
N LEU A 188 -4.14 -8.66 -8.47
CA LEU A 188 -2.81 -8.11 -8.23
C LEU A 188 -2.86 -7.21 -7.00
N ILE A 189 -1.84 -7.31 -6.18
CA ILE A 189 -1.65 -6.47 -4.99
C ILE A 189 -0.29 -5.79 -5.14
N ILE A 190 -0.28 -4.47 -5.25
CA ILE A 190 0.93 -3.66 -5.37
C ILE A 190 1.04 -2.81 -4.12
N ARG A 191 1.95 -3.17 -3.24
CA ARG A 191 2.18 -2.49 -1.98
C ARG A 191 3.28 -1.46 -2.14
N LEU A 192 3.00 -0.22 -1.78
CA LEU A 192 3.96 0.87 -1.77
C LEU A 192 4.57 0.99 -0.37
N ALA A 193 5.88 0.76 -0.29
CA ALA A 193 6.64 1.01 0.94
C ALA A 193 6.94 2.52 1.07
N PRO A 194 7.25 3.03 2.27
CA PRO A 194 7.48 4.47 2.47
C PRO A 194 8.55 5.11 1.57
N ALA A 195 9.53 4.33 1.11
CA ALA A 195 10.56 4.79 0.18
C ALA A 195 10.08 4.94 -1.26
N ASP A 196 9.03 4.21 -1.64
CA ASP A 196 8.56 4.14 -3.03
C ASP A 196 7.98 5.49 -3.50
N TYR A 197 7.74 5.61 -4.78
CA TYR A 197 7.03 6.72 -5.40
C TYR A 197 5.53 6.59 -5.15
N HIS A 198 4.90 7.56 -4.51
CA HIS A 198 3.52 7.46 -4.02
C HIS A 198 2.44 8.06 -4.92
N ARG A 199 2.79 8.45 -6.16
CA ARG A 199 1.80 8.73 -7.21
C ARG A 199 1.46 7.46 -7.96
N PHE A 200 0.21 7.35 -8.39
CA PHE A 200 -0.27 6.20 -9.15
C PHE A 200 -0.92 6.64 -10.47
N HIS A 201 -0.90 5.72 -11.45
CA HIS A 201 -1.14 6.01 -12.85
C HIS A 201 -2.07 4.97 -13.48
N PHE A 202 -2.64 5.28 -14.63
CA PHE A 202 -3.48 4.34 -15.36
C PHE A 202 -2.63 3.27 -16.07
N PRO A 203 -2.98 1.96 -15.93
CA PRO A 203 -2.21 0.86 -16.51
C PRO A 203 -2.44 0.65 -18.01
N ALA A 204 -3.49 1.25 -18.57
CA ALA A 204 -3.90 1.12 -19.98
C ALA A 204 -4.67 2.35 -20.42
N ASP A 205 -4.82 2.50 -21.74
CA ASP A 205 -5.79 3.43 -22.31
C ASP A 205 -7.21 2.94 -22.05
N GLY A 206 -8.15 3.83 -21.79
CA GLY A 206 -9.54 3.47 -21.57
C GLY A 206 -10.38 4.64 -21.07
N ARG A 207 -11.60 4.33 -20.64
CA ARG A 207 -12.56 5.29 -20.08
C ARG A 207 -12.92 4.91 -18.67
N ILE A 208 -12.93 5.87 -17.76
CA ILE A 208 -13.41 5.65 -16.39
C ILE A 208 -14.94 5.64 -16.41
N THR A 209 -15.53 4.48 -16.07
CA THR A 209 -16.98 4.27 -16.11
C THR A 209 -17.62 4.25 -14.74
N LYS A 210 -16.82 4.12 -13.68
CA LYS A 210 -17.29 4.12 -12.30
C LYS A 210 -16.19 4.55 -11.35
N SER A 211 -16.55 5.33 -10.33
CA SER A 211 -15.69 5.65 -9.19
C SER A 211 -16.50 5.55 -7.90
N THR A 212 -15.93 4.93 -6.88
CA THR A 212 -16.61 4.74 -5.61
C THR A 212 -15.62 4.78 -4.45
N ARG A 213 -15.93 5.59 -3.44
CA ARG A 213 -15.21 5.64 -2.18
C ARG A 213 -15.94 4.83 -1.12
N ILE A 214 -15.20 4.01 -0.38
CA ILE A 214 -15.72 3.22 0.75
C ILE A 214 -14.93 3.61 1.98
N ASP A 215 -15.57 4.26 2.92
CA ASP A 215 -14.96 4.64 4.19
C ASP A 215 -14.76 3.41 5.10
N GLY A 216 -13.68 3.43 5.86
CA GLY A 216 -13.29 2.32 6.73
C GLY A 216 -12.25 2.71 7.78
N SER A 217 -11.51 1.72 8.24
CA SER A 217 -10.41 1.86 9.20
C SER A 217 -9.10 2.25 8.50
N TYR A 218 -8.03 2.40 9.30
CA TYR A 218 -6.68 2.73 8.85
C TYR A 218 -5.66 1.77 9.48
N TYR A 219 -5.82 0.47 9.25
CA TYR A 219 -4.82 -0.52 9.65
C TYR A 219 -3.60 -0.46 8.74
N SER A 220 -2.44 -0.87 9.23
CA SER A 220 -1.24 -0.98 8.40
C SER A 220 -1.41 -2.03 7.30
N VAL A 221 -0.96 -1.73 6.10
CA VAL A 221 -0.87 -2.68 4.97
C VAL A 221 0.51 -3.34 4.85
N SER A 222 1.37 -3.16 5.86
CA SER A 222 2.65 -3.89 5.95
C SER A 222 2.43 -5.40 5.92
N PRO A 223 3.33 -6.21 5.31
CA PRO A 223 3.27 -7.66 5.35
C PRO A 223 3.13 -8.25 6.74
N TYR A 224 3.66 -7.60 7.78
CA TYR A 224 3.45 -8.00 9.18
C TYR A 224 1.98 -7.95 9.61
N ALA A 225 1.20 -7.07 9.02
CA ALA A 225 -0.22 -6.93 9.31
C ALA A 225 -1.07 -7.83 8.41
N VAL A 226 -0.91 -7.71 7.09
CA VAL A 226 -1.80 -8.34 6.11
C VAL A 226 -1.62 -9.86 6.03
N LYS A 227 -0.41 -10.39 6.23
CA LYS A 227 -0.20 -11.85 6.32
C LYS A 227 -1.01 -12.50 7.43
N LYS A 228 -1.25 -11.76 8.50
CA LYS A 228 -2.03 -12.23 9.64
C LYS A 228 -3.52 -11.97 9.50
N ARG A 229 -3.87 -10.92 8.76
CA ARG A 229 -5.23 -10.42 8.68
C ARG A 229 -5.46 -9.75 7.32
N MET A 230 -5.84 -10.55 6.35
CA MET A 230 -6.10 -10.08 4.97
C MET A 230 -7.33 -9.16 4.91
N GLU A 231 -8.25 -9.26 5.86
CA GLU A 231 -9.45 -8.42 6.00
C GLU A 231 -9.12 -6.92 6.03
N ILE A 232 -7.89 -6.55 6.35
CA ILE A 232 -7.38 -5.18 6.31
C ILE A 232 -7.67 -4.53 4.96
N TYR A 233 -7.58 -5.27 3.85
CA TYR A 233 -7.84 -4.74 2.51
C TYR A 233 -9.29 -4.28 2.29
N TRP A 234 -10.26 -4.89 2.95
CA TRP A 234 -11.67 -4.48 2.84
C TRP A 234 -12.23 -3.80 4.09
N GLU A 235 -11.49 -3.74 5.16
CA GLU A 235 -11.84 -2.94 6.34
C GLU A 235 -11.28 -1.51 6.28
N ASN A 236 -10.20 -1.29 5.54
CA ASN A 236 -9.62 0.04 5.39
C ASN A 236 -10.43 0.91 4.43
N THR A 237 -10.31 2.23 4.64
CA THR A 237 -10.78 3.22 3.67
C THR A 237 -10.11 2.96 2.34
N ARG A 238 -10.91 2.89 1.28
CA ARG A 238 -10.45 2.62 -0.07
C ARG A 238 -11.29 3.34 -1.10
N GLU A 239 -10.72 3.52 -2.27
CA GLU A 239 -11.40 4.13 -3.39
C GLU A 239 -11.11 3.30 -4.63
N TYR A 240 -12.14 2.88 -5.36
CA TYR A 240 -11.95 2.13 -6.59
C TYR A 240 -12.54 2.84 -7.78
N SER A 241 -11.94 2.63 -8.94
CA SER A 241 -12.44 3.02 -10.24
C SER A 241 -12.44 1.84 -11.20
N VAL A 242 -13.36 1.85 -12.14
CA VAL A 242 -13.44 0.88 -13.24
C VAL A 242 -12.99 1.57 -14.53
N LEU A 243 -11.88 1.08 -15.07
CA LEU A 243 -11.32 1.50 -16.35
C LEU A 243 -11.81 0.53 -17.42
N SER A 244 -12.75 0.96 -18.25
CA SER A 244 -13.21 0.19 -19.40
C SER A 244 -12.21 0.34 -20.55
N THR A 245 -11.68 -0.78 -21.05
CA THR A 245 -10.67 -0.82 -22.10
C THR A 245 -11.19 -1.53 -23.35
N VAL A 246 -10.60 -1.28 -24.49
CA VAL A 246 -11.02 -1.92 -25.74
C VAL A 246 -10.71 -3.43 -25.75
N ASN A 247 -9.55 -3.83 -25.25
CA ASN A 247 -9.05 -5.19 -25.43
C ASN A 247 -8.84 -5.99 -24.13
N ALA A 248 -8.61 -5.31 -22.99
CA ALA A 248 -8.33 -5.96 -21.71
C ALA A 248 -9.57 -6.20 -20.84
N GLY A 249 -10.78 -5.87 -21.34
CA GLY A 249 -12.00 -5.85 -20.53
C GLY A 249 -12.02 -4.67 -19.56
N ASP A 250 -12.79 -4.78 -18.50
CA ASP A 250 -12.87 -3.79 -17.44
C ASP A 250 -11.78 -4.08 -16.38
N ILE A 251 -10.89 -3.12 -16.17
CA ILE A 251 -9.85 -3.18 -15.14
C ILE A 251 -10.33 -2.41 -13.92
N LEU A 252 -10.42 -3.06 -12.77
CA LEU A 252 -10.71 -2.37 -11.52
C LEU A 252 -9.40 -2.00 -10.82
N LEU A 253 -9.25 -0.71 -10.53
CA LEU A 253 -8.14 -0.14 -9.77
C LEU A 253 -8.68 0.32 -8.42
N CYS A 254 -8.12 -0.17 -7.33
CA CYS A 254 -8.54 0.19 -5.98
C CYS A 254 -7.35 0.62 -5.14
N GLU A 255 -7.35 1.87 -4.75
CA GLU A 255 -6.40 2.46 -3.83
C GLU A 255 -6.87 2.21 -2.39
N VAL A 256 -6.06 1.53 -1.59
CA VAL A 256 -6.34 1.21 -0.18
C VAL A 256 -5.44 2.05 0.71
N GLY A 257 -6.07 2.88 1.52
CA GLY A 257 -5.39 3.68 2.55
C GLY A 257 -4.96 2.83 3.74
N ALA A 258 -3.99 3.33 4.51
CA ALA A 258 -3.49 2.63 5.69
C ALA A 258 -3.14 3.58 6.83
N THR A 259 -2.56 3.06 7.91
CA THR A 259 -2.13 3.85 9.08
C THR A 259 -1.22 4.99 8.65
N MET A 260 -1.51 6.18 9.10
CA MET A 260 -0.82 7.44 8.78
C MET A 260 -1.00 7.93 7.34
N VAL A 261 -1.75 7.24 6.48
CA VAL A 261 -2.13 7.76 5.15
C VAL A 261 -3.26 8.76 5.32
N GLY A 262 -2.94 10.03 5.15
CA GLY A 262 -3.91 11.12 5.33
C GLY A 262 -5.05 11.07 4.34
N SER A 263 -4.79 10.76 3.09
CA SER A 263 -5.80 10.80 2.03
C SER A 263 -5.36 10.01 0.79
N ILE A 264 -6.35 9.48 0.10
CA ILE A 264 -6.27 9.07 -1.30
C ILE A 264 -6.77 10.28 -2.09
N VAL A 265 -5.97 10.80 -3.00
CA VAL A 265 -6.31 11.95 -3.84
C VAL A 265 -6.36 11.48 -5.28
N GLN A 266 -7.51 11.66 -5.92
CA GLN A 266 -7.69 11.38 -7.35
C GLN A 266 -7.53 12.68 -8.14
N THR A 267 -6.88 12.61 -9.32
CA THR A 267 -6.62 13.77 -10.19
C THR A 267 -7.38 13.72 -11.51
N TYR A 268 -8.05 12.61 -11.79
CA TYR A 268 -8.87 12.46 -12.99
C TYR A 268 -10.32 12.90 -12.75
N GLU A 269 -10.99 13.26 -13.85
CA GLU A 269 -12.43 13.50 -13.83
C GLU A 269 -13.19 12.20 -14.16
N PRO A 270 -14.29 11.91 -13.46
CA PRO A 270 -15.17 10.79 -13.80
C PRO A 270 -15.68 10.88 -15.26
N ASP A 271 -15.99 9.73 -15.86
CA ASP A 271 -16.52 9.61 -17.22
C ASP A 271 -15.64 10.21 -18.34
N THR A 272 -14.32 10.29 -18.10
CA THR A 272 -13.34 10.76 -19.08
C THR A 272 -12.50 9.63 -19.67
N ASP A 273 -11.95 9.87 -20.86
CA ASP A 273 -10.93 9.02 -21.45
C ASP A 273 -9.57 9.34 -20.86
N VAL A 274 -8.80 8.30 -20.57
CA VAL A 274 -7.47 8.39 -19.95
C VAL A 274 -6.44 7.61 -20.76
N LYS A 275 -5.17 7.97 -20.63
CA LYS A 275 -4.05 7.34 -21.33
C LYS A 275 -3.21 6.47 -20.40
N LYS A 276 -2.64 5.40 -20.97
CA LYS A 276 -1.66 4.55 -20.29
C LYS A 276 -0.51 5.40 -19.76
N GLY A 277 -0.23 5.28 -18.44
CA GLY A 277 0.81 6.04 -17.77
C GLY A 277 0.42 7.48 -17.40
N GLU A 278 -0.80 7.93 -17.68
CA GLU A 278 -1.34 9.18 -17.16
C GLU A 278 -1.55 9.09 -15.66
N GLU A 279 -1.27 10.18 -14.93
CA GLU A 279 -1.44 10.21 -13.48
C GLU A 279 -2.91 10.07 -13.10
N LYS A 280 -3.19 9.13 -12.20
CA LYS A 280 -4.52 8.90 -11.64
C LYS A 280 -4.67 9.59 -10.28
N GLY A 281 -3.57 9.78 -9.55
CA GLY A 281 -3.58 10.41 -8.25
C GLY A 281 -2.36 10.07 -7.39
N TRP A 282 -2.49 10.31 -6.09
CA TRP A 282 -1.44 10.02 -5.11
C TRP A 282 -1.99 9.64 -3.72
N PHE A 283 -1.12 9.00 -2.95
CA PHE A 283 -1.34 8.80 -1.53
C PHE A 283 -0.59 9.86 -0.72
N ALA A 284 -1.27 10.57 0.16
CA ALA A 284 -0.60 11.37 1.18
C ALA A 284 0.17 10.47 2.16
N PHE A 285 1.06 11.04 2.97
CA PHE A 285 2.03 10.31 3.79
C PHE A 285 1.46 9.08 4.51
N GLY A 286 2.13 7.94 4.30
CA GLY A 286 1.89 6.66 4.99
C GLY A 286 2.06 5.46 4.05
N GLY A 287 1.84 4.24 4.56
CA GLY A 287 1.82 3.03 3.74
C GLY A 287 0.55 2.94 2.89
N SER A 288 0.62 2.36 1.72
CA SER A 288 -0.51 2.26 0.79
C SER A 288 -0.45 0.99 -0.06
N THR A 289 -1.57 0.62 -0.64
CA THR A 289 -1.65 -0.53 -1.54
C THR A 289 -2.61 -0.22 -2.68
N ILE A 290 -2.23 -0.61 -3.88
CA ILE A 290 -3.13 -0.65 -5.04
C ILE A 290 -3.51 -2.10 -5.28
N ILE A 291 -4.80 -2.35 -5.35
CA ILE A 291 -5.35 -3.65 -5.75
C ILE A 291 -5.91 -3.50 -7.15
N VAL A 292 -5.48 -4.40 -8.05
CA VAL A 292 -5.98 -4.46 -9.42
C VAL A 292 -6.73 -5.77 -9.61
N LEU A 293 -7.98 -5.67 -10.05
CA LEU A 293 -8.76 -6.83 -10.44
C LEU A 293 -8.90 -6.85 -11.96
N LEU A 294 -8.63 -8.01 -12.54
CA LEU A 294 -8.76 -8.26 -13.97
C LEU A 294 -9.81 -9.34 -14.20
N GLU A 295 -10.63 -9.17 -15.22
CA GLU A 295 -11.62 -10.15 -15.63
C GLU A 295 -10.94 -11.47 -16.04
N LYS A 296 -11.66 -12.57 -15.82
CA LYS A 296 -11.20 -13.91 -16.18
C LYS A 296 -10.83 -13.97 -17.67
N ASP A 297 -9.67 -14.59 -17.96
CA ASP A 297 -9.19 -14.90 -19.32
C ASP A 297 -8.96 -13.68 -20.24
N LYS A 298 -9.00 -12.45 -19.73
CA LYS A 298 -8.76 -11.23 -20.52
C LYS A 298 -7.28 -10.87 -20.61
N VAL A 299 -6.55 -11.12 -19.54
CA VAL A 299 -5.16 -10.64 -19.37
C VAL A 299 -4.30 -11.71 -18.71
N ARG A 300 -3.07 -11.87 -19.18
CA ARG A 300 -2.08 -12.74 -18.58
C ARG A 300 -0.98 -11.93 -17.91
N VAL A 301 -0.86 -12.07 -16.60
CA VAL A 301 0.21 -11.46 -15.81
C VAL A 301 1.56 -12.09 -16.15
N ASP A 302 2.64 -11.32 -16.06
CA ASP A 302 3.99 -11.79 -16.31
C ASP A 302 4.36 -12.95 -15.37
N GLY A 303 4.98 -13.97 -15.93
CA GLY A 303 5.24 -15.25 -15.25
C GLY A 303 6.17 -15.11 -14.04
N ASP A 304 7.13 -14.18 -14.07
CA ASP A 304 8.05 -13.92 -12.98
C ASP A 304 7.32 -13.47 -11.69
N ILE A 305 6.31 -12.60 -11.82
CA ILE A 305 5.51 -12.13 -10.67
C ILE A 305 4.70 -13.29 -10.10
N LEU A 306 4.05 -14.08 -10.96
CA LEU A 306 3.27 -15.27 -10.55
C LEU A 306 4.13 -16.31 -9.83
N GLU A 307 5.30 -16.61 -10.37
CA GLU A 307 6.22 -17.59 -9.80
C GLU A 307 6.78 -17.14 -8.45
N ASN A 308 7.17 -15.87 -8.33
CA ASN A 308 7.68 -15.32 -7.09
C ASN A 308 6.58 -15.30 -6.02
N THR A 309 5.34 -14.96 -6.39
CA THR A 309 4.19 -15.03 -5.49
C THR A 309 3.97 -16.46 -4.98
N LYS A 310 4.04 -17.48 -5.85
CA LYS A 310 3.93 -18.89 -5.44
C LYS A 310 5.04 -19.32 -4.47
N LYS A 311 6.21 -18.70 -4.55
CA LYS A 311 7.32 -18.91 -3.58
C LYS A 311 7.14 -18.12 -2.29
N GLY A 312 6.09 -17.32 -2.15
CA GLY A 312 5.80 -16.50 -0.98
C GLY A 312 6.55 -15.16 -0.94
N TYR A 313 7.08 -14.70 -2.08
CA TYR A 313 7.79 -13.43 -2.20
C TYR A 313 6.97 -12.41 -3.01
N GLU A 314 7.07 -11.15 -2.59
CA GLU A 314 6.71 -10.00 -3.41
C GLU A 314 7.81 -9.76 -4.46
N THR A 315 7.45 -9.17 -5.61
CA THR A 315 8.38 -8.79 -6.68
C THR A 315 8.43 -7.27 -6.79
N SER A 316 9.61 -6.64 -6.74
CA SER A 316 9.71 -5.19 -6.97
C SER A 316 9.28 -4.84 -8.40
N ILE A 317 8.51 -3.77 -8.54
CA ILE A 317 8.03 -3.27 -9.82
C ILE A 317 8.04 -1.74 -9.81
N ARG A 318 8.29 -1.14 -10.97
CA ARG A 318 8.24 0.31 -11.14
C ARG A 318 7.04 0.71 -12.00
N MET A 319 6.49 1.88 -11.74
CA MET A 319 5.45 2.50 -12.56
C MET A 319 5.88 2.51 -14.03
N GLY A 320 4.97 2.16 -14.93
CA GLY A 320 5.25 2.11 -16.37
C GLY A 320 5.91 0.83 -16.88
N GLU A 321 6.48 -0.03 -16.02
CA GLU A 321 7.00 -1.34 -16.41
C GLU A 321 5.85 -2.30 -16.79
N ARG A 322 6.13 -3.22 -17.73
CA ARG A 322 5.15 -4.25 -18.10
C ARG A 322 4.77 -5.10 -16.90
N LEU A 323 3.47 -5.21 -16.69
CA LEU A 323 2.85 -6.00 -15.64
C LEU A 323 2.15 -7.24 -16.21
N ALA A 324 1.49 -7.07 -17.35
CA ALA A 324 0.70 -8.11 -17.98
C ALA A 324 0.51 -7.83 -19.47
N VAL A 325 -0.02 -8.81 -20.20
CA VAL A 325 -0.38 -8.70 -21.62
C VAL A 325 -1.82 -9.17 -21.82
N VAL A 326 -2.52 -8.53 -22.75
CA VAL A 326 -3.85 -8.95 -23.20
C VAL A 326 -3.74 -10.30 -23.89
N ASN A 327 -4.68 -11.21 -23.63
CA ASN A 327 -4.72 -12.55 -24.24
C ASN A 327 -5.11 -12.51 -25.71
#